data_824eb8ab1a035173d5ab724e9f1380ec
#
_entry.id   824eb8ab1a035173d5ab724e9f1380ec
#
_cell.length_a   1.000
_cell.length_b   1.000
_cell.length_c   1.000
_cell.angle_alpha   90.00
_cell.angle_beta   90.00
_cell.angle_gamma   90.00
#
_symmetry.space_group_name_H-M   'P 1'
#
loop_
_entity.id
_entity.type
_entity.pdbx_description
1 polymer ?
#
loop_
_entity_poly.entity_id
_entity_poly.type
_entity_poly.pdbx_seq_one_letter_code
_entity_poly.pdbx_strand_id
1 'polypeptide(L)'
;WFPRRERGRVGAFWNISHNVGGGIVAPIVGAAFAILGTEHWQSASYIVPACVAVVFAISVLVLGKGSPREEGLPSLAEMMPEEKVVLKTKHGQKAPENMSAFQIFCTYVLRNKNAWYVSFVDVFVYMVRFGMISWLPIYLLTVKHFSKEQMSVAFLFFEWAAIPSTLLAGWLSDKLFKGRRMPLAIICMTLIFICLIGYWKSESLLMVTVFAAIVGCLIYVPQFLASVQTMEIVPSFAVGSAVGLRGFMSYIFGASLGTSLFGVMVDKMGWHGGFYLLMGGIVCCILFCYLSHRGALELEQQRKITEQEEARLALADAQ
;
A
#
# COMPACT_ATOMS: atom_id res chain seq x y z
N TRP A 1 -11.78 -11.27 14.86
CA TRP A 1 -13.12 -10.71 14.76
C TRP A 1 -13.84 -11.09 13.45
N PHE A 2 -13.13 -11.27 12.31
CA PHE A 2 -13.75 -11.46 11.00
C PHE A 2 -13.33 -12.76 10.33
N PRO A 3 -14.26 -13.52 9.73
CA PRO A 3 -13.96 -14.72 8.96
C PRO A 3 -13.14 -14.37 7.71
N ARG A 4 -12.38 -15.33 7.19
CA ARG A 4 -11.46 -15.11 6.05
C ARG A 4 -12.14 -14.52 4.82
N ARG A 5 -13.37 -14.97 4.51
CA ARG A 5 -14.14 -14.46 3.37
C ARG A 5 -14.47 -12.97 3.47
N GLU A 6 -14.47 -12.40 4.69
CA GLU A 6 -14.78 -11.00 4.96
C GLU A 6 -13.55 -10.15 5.21
N ARG A 7 -12.40 -10.76 5.53
CA ARG A 7 -11.15 -10.04 5.82
C ARG A 7 -10.70 -9.11 4.70
N GLY A 8 -10.93 -9.50 3.44
CA GLY A 8 -10.61 -8.64 2.30
C GLY A 8 -11.43 -7.35 2.30
N ARG A 9 -12.73 -7.46 2.56
CA ARG A 9 -13.63 -6.28 2.64
C ARG A 9 -13.29 -5.40 3.84
N VAL A 10 -13.09 -6.02 5.00
CA VAL A 10 -12.74 -5.33 6.25
C VAL A 10 -11.35 -4.67 6.12
N GLY A 11 -10.38 -5.38 5.54
CA GLY A 11 -9.05 -4.84 5.28
C GLY A 11 -9.06 -3.67 4.31
N ALA A 12 -9.89 -3.73 3.25
CA ALA A 12 -10.08 -2.61 2.33
C ALA A 12 -10.72 -1.41 3.04
N PHE A 13 -11.75 -1.63 3.86
CA PHE A 13 -12.38 -0.58 4.65
C PHE A 13 -11.39 0.03 5.66
N TRP A 14 -10.63 -0.81 6.37
CA TRP A 14 -9.59 -0.34 7.29
C TRP A 14 -8.52 0.50 6.59
N ASN A 15 -8.15 0.12 5.36
CA ASN A 15 -7.14 0.86 4.59
C ASN A 15 -7.59 2.28 4.20
N ILE A 16 -8.90 2.55 4.13
CA ILE A 16 -9.45 3.91 3.90
C ILE A 16 -9.03 4.88 5.01
N SER A 17 -8.84 4.41 6.24
CA SER A 17 -8.43 5.25 7.38
C SER A 17 -7.18 6.05 7.09
N HIS A 18 -6.26 5.49 6.31
CA HIS A 18 -5.04 6.16 5.87
C HIS A 18 -5.32 7.39 4.99
N ASN A 19 -6.22 7.26 4.01
CA ASN A 19 -6.58 8.34 3.10
C ASN A 19 -7.46 9.40 3.78
N VAL A 20 -8.38 8.97 4.64
CA VAL A 20 -9.20 9.87 5.45
C VAL A 20 -8.31 10.66 6.42
N GLY A 21 -7.37 9.98 7.09
CA GLY A 21 -6.42 10.62 7.99
C GLY A 21 -5.55 11.65 7.26
N GLY A 22 -4.97 11.29 6.10
CA GLY A 22 -4.19 12.20 5.28
C GLY A 22 -4.98 13.44 4.83
N GLY A 23 -6.23 13.23 4.41
CA GLY A 23 -7.11 14.33 3.96
C GLY A 23 -7.58 15.25 5.09
N ILE A 24 -7.76 14.75 6.31
CA ILE A 24 -8.24 15.54 7.46
C ILE A 24 -7.14 16.43 8.08
N VAL A 25 -5.86 16.08 7.92
CA VAL A 25 -4.76 16.87 8.50
C VAL A 25 -4.78 18.32 8.03
N ALA A 26 -4.98 18.57 6.75
CA ALA A 26 -4.98 19.93 6.19
C ALA A 26 -6.11 20.81 6.78
N PRO A 27 -7.37 20.38 6.86
CA PRO A 27 -8.44 21.10 7.58
C PRO A 27 -8.13 21.34 9.06
N ILE A 28 -7.55 20.36 9.79
CA ILE A 28 -7.16 20.51 11.20
C ILE A 28 -6.13 21.62 11.35
N VAL A 29 -5.08 21.59 10.51
CA VAL A 29 -4.03 22.61 10.51
C VAL A 29 -4.60 23.97 10.12
N GLY A 30 -5.49 24.04 9.13
CA GLY A 30 -6.16 25.27 8.72
C GLY A 30 -7.01 25.89 9.85
N ALA A 31 -7.78 25.07 10.56
CA ALA A 31 -8.54 25.50 11.72
C ALA A 31 -7.62 25.96 12.87
N ALA A 32 -6.51 25.26 13.10
CA ALA A 32 -5.52 25.65 14.10
C ALA A 32 -4.89 27.02 13.76
N PHE A 33 -4.58 27.29 12.51
CA PHE A 33 -4.10 28.61 12.07
C PHE A 33 -5.14 29.71 12.25
N ALA A 34 -6.42 29.41 11.99
CA ALA A 34 -7.49 30.38 12.19
C ALA A 34 -7.66 30.77 13.69
N ILE A 35 -7.37 29.84 14.61
CA ILE A 35 -7.51 30.06 16.06
C ILE A 35 -6.22 30.64 16.66
N LEU A 36 -5.05 30.13 16.31
CA LEU A 36 -3.77 30.47 16.95
C LEU A 36 -3.01 31.60 16.22
N GLY A 37 -3.39 31.93 15.00
CA GLY A 37 -2.66 32.86 14.14
C GLY A 37 -1.43 32.25 13.49
N THR A 38 -0.90 32.96 12.48
CA THR A 38 0.29 32.50 11.71
C THR A 38 1.61 32.60 12.51
N GLU A 39 1.63 33.38 13.57
CA GLU A 39 2.80 33.53 14.45
C GLU A 39 3.14 32.24 15.20
N HIS A 40 2.12 31.44 15.51
CA HIS A 40 2.26 30.15 16.20
C HIS A 40 2.23 28.95 15.22
N TRP A 41 2.89 29.10 14.06
CA TRP A 41 2.84 28.10 13.00
C TRP A 41 3.31 26.69 13.42
N GLN A 42 4.31 26.59 14.31
CA GLN A 42 4.77 25.30 14.83
C GLN A 42 3.67 24.61 15.65
N SER A 43 3.01 25.36 16.53
CA SER A 43 1.90 24.82 17.32
C SER A 43 0.73 24.39 16.43
N ALA A 44 0.35 25.22 15.48
CA ALA A 44 -0.73 24.92 14.54
C ALA A 44 -0.43 23.71 13.66
N SER A 45 0.81 23.58 13.16
CA SER A 45 1.19 22.54 12.20
C SER A 45 1.55 21.20 12.85
N TYR A 46 2.07 21.18 14.08
CA TYR A 46 2.58 19.97 14.72
C TYR A 46 1.85 19.62 16.01
N ILE A 47 1.69 20.57 16.95
CA ILE A 47 1.15 20.25 18.27
C ILE A 47 -0.34 19.92 18.20
N VAL A 48 -1.14 20.72 17.50
CA VAL A 48 -2.59 20.49 17.41
C VAL A 48 -2.90 19.15 16.72
N PRO A 49 -2.36 18.82 15.54
CA PRO A 49 -2.56 17.49 14.95
C PRO A 49 -2.04 16.35 15.83
N ALA A 50 -0.91 16.52 16.54
CA ALA A 50 -0.39 15.54 17.47
C ALA A 50 -1.35 15.30 18.65
N CYS A 51 -1.91 16.33 19.23
CA CYS A 51 -2.93 16.21 20.28
C CYS A 51 -4.16 15.45 19.79
N VAL A 52 -4.65 15.74 18.60
CA VAL A 52 -5.77 15.01 17.98
C VAL A 52 -5.41 13.53 17.81
N ALA A 53 -4.20 13.23 17.30
CA ALA A 53 -3.72 11.85 17.16
C ALA A 53 -3.65 11.10 18.50
N VAL A 54 -3.18 11.77 19.56
CA VAL A 54 -3.12 11.21 20.93
C VAL A 54 -4.54 10.89 21.45
N VAL A 55 -5.51 11.76 21.23
CA VAL A 55 -6.92 11.49 21.60
C VAL A 55 -7.46 10.25 20.89
N PHE A 56 -7.21 10.10 19.59
CA PHE A 56 -7.58 8.89 18.86
C PHE A 56 -6.83 7.66 19.36
N ALA A 57 -5.54 7.76 19.65
CA ALA A 57 -4.76 6.65 20.18
C ALA A 57 -5.31 6.18 21.54
N ILE A 58 -5.63 7.11 22.44
CA ILE A 58 -6.26 6.78 23.73
C ILE A 58 -7.64 6.12 23.50
N SER A 59 -8.44 6.65 22.57
CA SER A 59 -9.73 6.06 22.23
C SER A 59 -9.58 4.61 21.76
N VAL A 60 -8.58 4.30 20.92
CA VAL A 60 -8.30 2.93 20.46
C VAL A 60 -7.85 2.05 21.62
N LEU A 61 -7.02 2.54 22.54
CA LEU A 61 -6.57 1.79 23.71
C LEU A 61 -7.70 1.46 24.68
N VAL A 62 -8.66 2.37 24.84
CA VAL A 62 -9.80 2.20 25.79
C VAL A 62 -10.93 1.36 25.16
N LEU A 63 -11.25 1.63 23.90
CA LEU A 63 -12.40 1.03 23.21
C LEU A 63 -12.02 -0.20 22.36
N GLY A 64 -10.75 -0.31 21.95
CA GLY A 64 -10.27 -1.39 21.10
C GLY A 64 -10.17 -2.70 21.85
N LYS A 65 -10.74 -3.77 21.29
CA LYS A 65 -10.68 -5.11 21.83
C LYS A 65 -9.90 -6.02 20.89
N GLY A 66 -8.91 -6.72 21.44
CA GLY A 66 -7.97 -7.53 20.65
C GLY A 66 -8.62 -8.77 20.05
N SER A 67 -9.50 -9.43 20.79
CA SER A 67 -10.13 -10.67 20.35
C SER A 67 -11.54 -10.86 20.94
N PRO A 68 -12.41 -11.68 20.30
CA PRO A 68 -13.71 -12.02 20.86
C PRO A 68 -13.62 -12.64 22.26
N ARG A 69 -12.57 -13.40 22.55
CA ARG A 69 -12.36 -14.04 23.85
C ARG A 69 -12.19 -13.06 25.00
N GLU A 70 -11.60 -11.90 24.75
CA GLU A 70 -11.46 -10.84 25.76
C GLU A 70 -12.81 -10.28 26.21
N GLU A 71 -13.84 -10.40 25.36
CA GLU A 71 -15.21 -9.98 25.64
C GLU A 71 -16.11 -11.17 26.08
N GLY A 72 -15.53 -12.33 26.40
CA GLY A 72 -16.29 -13.50 26.80
C GLY A 72 -17.04 -14.19 25.65
N LEU A 73 -16.77 -13.82 24.41
CA LEU A 73 -17.38 -14.42 23.22
C LEU A 73 -16.56 -15.64 22.77
N PRO A 74 -17.21 -16.68 22.19
CA PRO A 74 -16.49 -17.80 21.63
C PRO A 74 -15.54 -17.36 20.50
N SER A 75 -14.42 -18.05 20.33
CA SER A 75 -13.47 -17.76 19.25
C SER A 75 -14.12 -17.99 17.88
N LEU A 76 -13.60 -17.31 16.87
CA LEU A 76 -14.08 -17.46 15.49
C LEU A 76 -14.07 -18.93 15.02
N ALA A 77 -13.06 -19.69 15.45
CA ALA A 77 -12.91 -21.11 15.15
C ALA A 77 -13.95 -22.00 15.87
N GLU A 78 -14.52 -21.54 16.97
CA GLU A 78 -15.61 -22.20 17.67
C GLU A 78 -16.97 -21.89 17.05
N MET A 79 -17.16 -20.64 16.60
CA MET A 79 -18.38 -20.20 15.94
C MET A 79 -18.53 -20.74 14.52
N MET A 80 -17.39 -20.96 13.81
CA MET A 80 -17.36 -21.41 12.41
C MET A 80 -16.43 -22.63 12.26
N PRO A 81 -16.93 -23.85 12.36
CA PRO A 81 -16.11 -25.06 12.21
C PRO A 81 -15.39 -25.18 10.88
N GLU A 82 -15.95 -24.60 9.81
CA GLU A 82 -15.33 -24.53 8.48
C GLU A 82 -13.99 -23.75 8.49
N GLU A 83 -13.86 -22.76 9.34
CA GLU A 83 -12.61 -22.00 9.53
C GLU A 83 -11.51 -22.87 10.20
N LYS A 84 -11.88 -23.85 11.04
CA LYS A 84 -10.92 -24.82 11.64
C LYS A 84 -10.24 -25.68 10.58
N VAL A 85 -10.99 -26.16 9.59
CA VAL A 85 -10.48 -27.02 8.53
C VAL A 85 -9.50 -26.22 7.63
N VAL A 86 -9.86 -24.98 7.28
CA VAL A 86 -9.01 -24.11 6.45
C VAL A 86 -7.76 -23.66 7.21
N LEU A 87 -7.83 -23.48 8.53
CA LEU A 87 -6.66 -23.19 9.37
C LEU A 87 -5.69 -24.38 9.42
N LYS A 88 -6.18 -25.62 9.37
CA LYS A 88 -5.35 -26.84 9.35
C LYS A 88 -4.72 -27.07 7.96
N THR A 89 -5.42 -26.81 6.86
CA THR A 89 -4.98 -27.19 5.51
C THR A 89 -4.15 -26.14 4.78
N LYS A 90 -4.40 -24.86 4.94
CA LYS A 90 -3.70 -23.80 4.16
C LYS A 90 -2.71 -22.94 4.95
N HIS A 91 -2.86 -22.81 6.26
CA HIS A 91 -2.04 -21.92 7.08
C HIS A 91 -1.59 -22.57 8.39
N GLY A 92 -1.82 -23.86 8.54
CA GLY A 92 -1.44 -24.65 9.72
C GLY A 92 0.03 -25.06 9.79
N GLN A 93 0.89 -24.50 8.94
CA GLN A 93 2.32 -24.62 9.17
C GLN A 93 2.64 -23.78 10.42
N LYS A 94 2.73 -24.48 11.57
CA LYS A 94 3.38 -23.92 12.75
C LYS A 94 4.79 -23.52 12.36
N ALA A 95 5.27 -22.39 12.88
CA ALA A 95 6.68 -22.09 12.79
C ALA A 95 7.46 -23.31 13.28
N PRO A 96 8.55 -23.70 12.62
CA PRO A 96 9.39 -24.79 13.10
C PRO A 96 9.78 -24.51 14.56
N GLU A 97 9.50 -25.47 15.47
CA GLU A 97 9.63 -25.27 16.92
C GLU A 97 11.05 -24.84 17.37
N ASN A 98 12.04 -25.07 16.52
CA ASN A 98 13.46 -24.80 16.79
C ASN A 98 14.02 -23.57 16.06
N MET A 99 13.18 -22.71 15.42
CA MET A 99 13.66 -21.53 14.71
C MET A 99 13.32 -20.24 15.45
N SER A 100 14.34 -19.40 15.65
CA SER A 100 14.12 -18.03 16.16
C SER A 100 13.45 -17.14 15.11
N ALA A 101 12.82 -16.03 15.54
CA ALA A 101 12.23 -15.05 14.63
C ALA A 101 13.20 -14.52 13.57
N PHE A 102 14.49 -14.35 13.94
CA PHE A 102 15.54 -13.92 13.02
C PHE A 102 15.88 -15.01 11.98
N GLN A 103 15.90 -16.28 12.37
CA GLN A 103 16.10 -17.40 11.45
C GLN A 103 14.94 -17.52 10.46
N ILE A 104 13.70 -17.34 10.93
CA ILE A 104 12.50 -17.32 10.08
C ILE A 104 12.64 -16.17 9.06
N PHE A 105 13.01 -14.99 9.51
CA PHE A 105 13.21 -13.83 8.62
C PHE A 105 14.29 -14.11 7.56
N CYS A 106 15.45 -14.61 7.95
CA CYS A 106 16.53 -14.92 7.00
C CYS A 106 16.12 -16.00 6.00
N THR A 107 15.45 -17.07 6.46
CA THR A 107 15.18 -18.25 5.62
C THR A 107 14.00 -18.03 4.68
N TYR A 108 12.90 -17.50 5.20
CA TYR A 108 11.64 -17.41 4.45
C TYR A 108 11.40 -16.06 3.79
N VAL A 109 12.11 -15.00 4.20
CA VAL A 109 11.94 -13.65 3.67
C VAL A 109 13.16 -13.21 2.89
N LEU A 110 14.35 -13.11 3.51
CA LEU A 110 15.54 -12.59 2.83
C LEU A 110 16.02 -13.48 1.67
N ARG A 111 15.89 -14.80 1.79
CA ARG A 111 16.24 -15.75 0.71
C ARG A 111 15.17 -15.89 -0.35
N ASN A 112 13.98 -15.34 -0.12
CA ASN A 112 12.87 -15.42 -1.07
C ASN A 112 12.97 -14.31 -2.12
N LYS A 113 13.36 -14.65 -3.35
CA LYS A 113 13.44 -13.70 -4.47
C LYS A 113 12.15 -12.95 -4.72
N ASN A 114 10.99 -13.59 -4.50
CA ASN A 114 9.69 -12.97 -4.73
C ASN A 114 9.36 -11.90 -3.67
N ALA A 115 9.84 -12.06 -2.42
CA ALA A 115 9.71 -11.04 -1.38
C ALA A 115 10.48 -9.76 -1.78
N TRP A 116 11.64 -9.90 -2.40
CA TRP A 116 12.41 -8.76 -2.94
C TRP A 116 11.70 -8.10 -4.11
N TYR A 117 11.18 -8.87 -5.08
CA TYR A 117 10.46 -8.29 -6.21
C TYR A 117 9.27 -7.44 -5.75
N VAL A 118 8.46 -7.95 -4.83
CA VAL A 118 7.32 -7.19 -4.29
C VAL A 118 7.78 -5.97 -3.47
N SER A 119 8.88 -6.10 -2.73
CA SER A 119 9.45 -4.96 -1.99
C SER A 119 9.92 -3.85 -2.94
N PHE A 120 10.55 -4.19 -4.07
CA PHE A 120 10.93 -3.20 -5.08
C PHE A 120 9.73 -2.61 -5.81
N VAL A 121 8.65 -3.38 -6.06
CA VAL A 121 7.39 -2.80 -6.55
C VAL A 121 6.97 -1.66 -5.63
N ASP A 122 6.93 -1.92 -4.33
CA ASP A 122 6.45 -0.95 -3.34
C ASP A 122 7.41 0.24 -3.18
N VAL A 123 8.74 0.03 -3.29
CA VAL A 123 9.74 1.11 -3.34
C VAL A 123 9.38 2.13 -4.44
N PHE A 124 9.14 1.66 -5.66
CA PHE A 124 8.86 2.55 -6.78
C PHE A 124 7.46 3.15 -6.73
N VAL A 125 6.47 2.43 -6.21
CA VAL A 125 5.14 2.99 -5.92
C VAL A 125 5.26 4.15 -4.93
N TYR A 126 5.99 3.95 -3.82
CA TYR A 126 6.23 4.97 -2.81
C TYR A 126 7.02 6.16 -3.35
N MET A 127 8.03 5.91 -4.20
CA MET A 127 8.79 6.97 -4.85
C MET A 127 7.87 7.89 -5.67
N VAL A 128 6.99 7.33 -6.49
CA VAL A 128 6.03 8.12 -7.29
C VAL A 128 5.03 8.82 -6.39
N ARG A 129 4.45 8.11 -5.42
CA ARG A 129 3.45 8.65 -4.50
C ARG A 129 4.00 9.81 -3.67
N PHE A 130 5.14 9.61 -2.98
CA PHE A 130 5.73 10.63 -2.14
C PHE A 130 6.33 11.78 -2.94
N GLY A 131 6.83 11.51 -4.15
CA GLY A 131 7.22 12.53 -5.10
C GLY A 131 6.05 13.45 -5.45
N MET A 132 4.90 12.88 -5.78
CA MET A 132 3.68 13.66 -6.05
C MET A 132 3.19 14.41 -4.81
N ILE A 133 3.04 13.76 -3.67
CA ILE A 133 2.53 14.38 -2.44
C ILE A 133 3.41 15.55 -1.99
N SER A 134 4.73 15.40 -2.03
CA SER A 134 5.66 16.42 -1.52
C SER A 134 5.86 17.56 -2.50
N TRP A 135 5.89 17.29 -3.80
CA TRP A 135 6.28 18.29 -4.80
C TRP A 135 5.14 18.84 -5.63
N LEU A 136 3.97 18.13 -5.67
CA LEU A 136 2.77 18.64 -6.35
C LEU A 136 2.36 20.03 -5.86
N PRO A 137 2.25 20.31 -4.55
CA PRO A 137 1.87 21.64 -4.07
C PRO A 137 2.87 22.71 -4.53
N ILE A 138 4.16 22.44 -4.41
CA ILE A 138 5.22 23.38 -4.78
C ILE A 138 5.19 23.65 -6.30
N TYR A 139 5.07 22.60 -7.12
CA TYR A 139 4.97 22.70 -8.57
C TYR A 139 3.78 23.55 -9.02
N LEU A 140 2.61 23.34 -8.42
CA LEU A 140 1.40 24.08 -8.75
C LEU A 140 1.54 25.56 -8.40
N LEU A 141 2.14 25.89 -7.27
CA LEU A 141 2.32 27.26 -6.82
C LEU A 141 3.41 27.98 -7.60
N THR A 142 4.57 27.33 -7.84
CA THR A 142 5.76 28.01 -8.39
C THR A 142 5.85 27.98 -9.91
N VAL A 143 5.36 26.92 -10.55
CA VAL A 143 5.46 26.74 -12.01
C VAL A 143 4.15 27.03 -12.72
N LYS A 144 3.03 26.53 -12.16
CA LYS A 144 1.71 26.74 -12.74
C LYS A 144 1.05 28.03 -12.26
N HIS A 145 1.64 28.69 -11.25
CA HIS A 145 1.15 29.95 -10.67
C HIS A 145 -0.31 29.89 -10.19
N PHE A 146 -0.72 28.71 -9.69
CA PHE A 146 -2.05 28.53 -9.12
C PHE A 146 -2.15 29.18 -7.74
N SER A 147 -3.35 29.58 -7.34
CA SER A 147 -3.60 30.09 -6.00
C SER A 147 -3.48 28.95 -4.96
N LYS A 148 -3.32 29.32 -3.68
CA LYS A 148 -3.26 28.33 -2.58
C LYS A 148 -4.56 27.51 -2.50
N GLU A 149 -5.70 28.11 -2.78
CA GLU A 149 -7.00 27.44 -2.80
C GLU A 149 -7.07 26.42 -3.94
N GLN A 150 -6.63 26.80 -5.13
CA GLN A 150 -6.59 25.93 -6.31
C GLN A 150 -5.65 24.74 -6.10
N MET A 151 -4.48 24.97 -5.52
CA MET A 151 -3.54 23.93 -5.15
C MET A 151 -4.14 22.96 -4.11
N SER A 152 -4.81 23.52 -3.08
CA SER A 152 -5.45 22.70 -2.03
C SER A 152 -6.56 21.83 -2.58
N VAL A 153 -7.34 22.33 -3.53
CA VAL A 153 -8.37 21.54 -4.23
C VAL A 153 -7.76 20.40 -5.04
N ALA A 154 -6.71 20.66 -5.81
CA ALA A 154 -6.02 19.62 -6.59
C ALA A 154 -5.42 18.53 -5.68
N PHE A 155 -4.83 18.93 -4.54
CA PHE A 155 -4.29 18.01 -3.55
C PHE A 155 -5.39 17.16 -2.86
N LEU A 156 -6.51 17.79 -2.52
CA LEU A 156 -7.67 17.11 -1.95
C LEU A 156 -8.19 16.02 -2.89
N PHE A 157 -8.36 16.35 -4.17
CA PHE A 157 -8.80 15.38 -5.17
C PHE A 157 -7.78 14.25 -5.38
N PHE A 158 -6.48 14.53 -5.31
CA PHE A 158 -5.44 13.51 -5.35
C PHE A 158 -5.60 12.48 -4.21
N GLU A 159 -5.80 12.92 -2.97
CA GLU A 159 -5.92 12.01 -1.82
C GLU A 159 -7.28 11.29 -1.76
N TRP A 160 -8.38 11.99 -2.00
CA TRP A 160 -9.71 11.41 -1.84
C TRP A 160 -10.14 10.52 -2.99
N ALA A 161 -9.64 10.75 -4.19
CA ALA A 161 -9.88 9.86 -5.33
C ALA A 161 -9.35 8.43 -5.10
N ALA A 162 -8.43 8.26 -4.16
CA ALA A 162 -7.90 6.95 -3.76
C ALA A 162 -8.92 6.06 -3.02
N ILE A 163 -9.93 6.65 -2.37
CA ILE A 163 -10.89 5.90 -1.55
C ILE A 163 -11.65 4.84 -2.36
N PRO A 164 -12.37 5.19 -3.43
CA PRO A 164 -13.12 4.22 -4.22
C PRO A 164 -12.21 3.19 -4.91
N SER A 165 -11.04 3.59 -5.38
CA SER A 165 -10.12 2.68 -6.08
C SER A 165 -9.55 1.60 -5.18
N THR A 166 -9.21 1.94 -3.95
CA THR A 166 -8.71 0.98 -2.96
C THR A 166 -9.77 -0.06 -2.61
N LEU A 167 -11.03 0.35 -2.45
CA LEU A 167 -12.15 -0.57 -2.21
C LEU A 167 -12.38 -1.53 -3.38
N LEU A 168 -12.26 -1.02 -4.60
CA LEU A 168 -12.49 -1.80 -5.81
C LEU A 168 -11.29 -2.66 -6.21
N ALA A 169 -10.07 -2.31 -5.80
CA ALA A 169 -8.84 -2.96 -6.23
C ALA A 169 -8.83 -4.47 -5.95
N GLY A 170 -9.23 -4.87 -4.74
CA GLY A 170 -9.32 -6.28 -4.36
C GLY A 170 -10.33 -7.03 -5.20
N TRP A 171 -11.56 -6.50 -5.29
CA TRP A 171 -12.64 -7.10 -6.08
C TRP A 171 -12.28 -7.20 -7.56
N LEU A 172 -11.70 -6.15 -8.13
CA LEU A 172 -11.31 -6.09 -9.53
C LEU A 172 -10.21 -7.12 -9.84
N SER A 173 -9.20 -7.21 -8.95
CA SER A 173 -8.13 -8.21 -9.05
C SER A 173 -8.66 -9.64 -9.01
N ASP A 174 -9.61 -9.92 -8.09
CA ASP A 174 -10.18 -11.25 -7.95
C ASP A 174 -11.07 -11.62 -9.16
N LYS A 175 -11.92 -10.70 -9.61
CA LYS A 175 -12.91 -10.95 -10.67
C LYS A 175 -12.28 -10.99 -12.08
N LEU A 176 -11.43 -10.00 -12.42
CA LEU A 176 -10.86 -9.88 -13.77
C LEU A 176 -9.59 -10.72 -13.94
N PHE A 177 -8.77 -10.83 -12.90
CA PHE A 177 -7.46 -11.48 -13.00
C PHE A 177 -7.36 -12.80 -12.20
N LYS A 178 -8.51 -13.34 -11.75
CA LYS A 178 -8.57 -14.63 -11.03
C LYS A 178 -7.64 -14.66 -9.81
N GLY A 179 -7.57 -13.55 -9.06
CA GLY A 179 -6.72 -13.40 -7.89
C GLY A 179 -5.24 -13.08 -8.19
N ARG A 180 -4.85 -12.92 -9.44
CA ARG A 180 -3.50 -12.48 -9.80
C ARG A 180 -3.37 -10.98 -9.58
N ARG A 181 -2.49 -10.57 -8.69
CA ARG A 181 -2.39 -9.19 -8.19
C ARG A 181 -1.66 -8.24 -9.15
N MET A 182 -0.53 -8.69 -9.69
CA MET A 182 0.39 -7.84 -10.43
C MET A 182 -0.11 -7.34 -11.80
N PRO A 183 -0.92 -8.08 -12.59
CA PRO A 183 -1.42 -7.56 -13.86
C PRO A 183 -2.25 -6.26 -13.71
N LEU A 184 -3.10 -6.18 -12.69
CA LEU A 184 -3.85 -4.95 -12.42
C LEU A 184 -2.92 -3.81 -11.98
N ALA A 185 -1.89 -4.11 -11.18
CA ALA A 185 -0.87 -3.12 -10.79
C ALA A 185 -0.13 -2.55 -12.01
N ILE A 186 0.25 -3.40 -12.98
CA ILE A 186 0.90 -2.98 -14.24
C ILE A 186 -0.01 -2.01 -15.02
N ILE A 187 -1.29 -2.36 -15.18
CA ILE A 187 -2.26 -1.49 -15.87
C ILE A 187 -2.37 -0.13 -15.17
N CYS A 188 -2.52 -0.11 -13.84
CA CYS A 188 -2.59 1.12 -13.08
C CYS A 188 -1.32 1.97 -13.23
N MET A 189 -0.12 1.38 -13.14
CA MET A 189 1.14 2.10 -13.30
C MET A 189 1.31 2.64 -14.72
N THR A 190 0.87 1.90 -15.76
CA THR A 190 0.89 2.38 -17.14
C THR A 190 -0.05 3.59 -17.34
N LEU A 191 -1.24 3.54 -16.76
CA LEU A 191 -2.17 4.68 -16.80
C LEU A 191 -1.62 5.88 -16.03
N ILE A 192 -0.98 5.67 -14.87
CA ILE A 192 -0.30 6.73 -14.11
C ILE A 192 0.80 7.37 -14.95
N PHE A 193 1.58 6.60 -15.70
CA PHE A 193 2.62 7.13 -16.59
C PHE A 193 2.02 8.10 -17.62
N ILE A 194 0.93 7.72 -18.26
CA ILE A 194 0.23 8.56 -19.26
C ILE A 194 -0.35 9.82 -18.59
N CYS A 195 -1.02 9.66 -17.45
CA CYS A 195 -1.60 10.78 -16.70
C CYS A 195 -0.54 11.74 -16.16
N LEU A 196 0.63 11.25 -15.78
CA LEU A 196 1.73 12.08 -15.33
C LEU A 196 2.27 12.97 -16.46
N ILE A 197 2.34 12.47 -17.69
CA ILE A 197 2.66 13.29 -18.88
C ILE A 197 1.59 14.36 -19.08
N GLY A 198 0.31 13.98 -19.00
CA GLY A 198 -0.81 14.92 -19.12
C GLY A 198 -0.75 16.00 -18.04
N TYR A 199 -0.53 15.63 -16.79
CA TYR A 199 -0.34 16.53 -15.65
C TYR A 199 0.80 17.53 -15.89
N TRP A 200 1.96 17.04 -16.34
CA TRP A 200 3.13 17.88 -16.62
C TRP A 200 2.90 18.88 -17.74
N LYS A 201 2.27 18.45 -18.84
CA LYS A 201 2.09 19.27 -20.05
C LYS A 201 0.88 20.21 -19.99
N SER A 202 -0.11 19.92 -19.17
CA SER A 202 -1.32 20.75 -19.05
C SER A 202 -1.05 22.07 -18.32
N GLU A 203 -1.69 23.14 -18.82
CA GLU A 203 -1.68 24.47 -18.20
C GLU A 203 -3.05 24.81 -17.55
N SER A 204 -4.11 24.11 -17.96
CA SER A 204 -5.45 24.29 -17.43
C SER A 204 -5.58 23.71 -16.03
N LEU A 205 -6.11 24.49 -15.07
CA LEU A 205 -6.40 24.04 -13.70
C LEU A 205 -7.26 22.77 -13.71
N LEU A 206 -8.31 22.75 -14.53
CA LEU A 206 -9.21 21.59 -14.61
C LEU A 206 -8.46 20.33 -15.02
N MET A 207 -7.65 20.40 -16.09
CA MET A 207 -6.90 19.22 -16.58
C MET A 207 -5.84 18.77 -15.60
N VAL A 208 -5.11 19.70 -14.98
CA VAL A 208 -4.12 19.38 -13.94
C VAL A 208 -4.79 18.68 -12.75
N THR A 209 -5.93 19.19 -12.27
CA THR A 209 -6.69 18.59 -11.17
C THR A 209 -7.23 17.21 -11.54
N VAL A 210 -7.75 17.03 -12.75
CA VAL A 210 -8.24 15.73 -13.24
C VAL A 210 -7.10 14.72 -13.32
N PHE A 211 -5.95 15.08 -13.90
CA PHE A 211 -4.81 14.17 -13.95
C PHE A 211 -4.26 13.86 -12.55
N ALA A 212 -4.18 14.83 -11.66
CA ALA A 212 -3.79 14.60 -10.27
C ALA A 212 -4.75 13.63 -9.56
N ALA A 213 -6.06 13.82 -9.74
CA ALA A 213 -7.09 12.92 -9.17
C ALA A 213 -6.98 11.49 -9.73
N ILE A 214 -6.74 11.34 -11.03
CA ILE A 214 -6.56 10.01 -11.64
C ILE A 214 -5.29 9.34 -11.10
N VAL A 215 -4.17 10.07 -11.03
CA VAL A 215 -2.94 9.54 -10.43
C VAL A 215 -3.17 9.14 -8.97
N GLY A 216 -3.81 9.99 -8.17
CA GLY A 216 -4.18 9.69 -6.78
C GLY A 216 -5.09 8.48 -6.67
N CYS A 217 -6.12 8.38 -7.52
CA CYS A 217 -7.00 7.22 -7.59
C CYS A 217 -6.25 5.92 -7.85
N LEU A 218 -5.30 5.92 -8.78
CA LEU A 218 -4.64 4.71 -9.24
C LEU A 218 -3.43 4.28 -8.41
N ILE A 219 -2.71 5.22 -7.77
CA ILE A 219 -1.42 4.93 -7.11
C ILE A 219 -1.56 4.02 -5.88
N TYR A 220 -2.69 4.06 -5.21
CA TYR A 220 -2.97 3.22 -4.05
C TYR A 220 -3.32 1.77 -4.41
N VAL A 221 -3.73 1.53 -5.66
CA VAL A 221 -4.05 0.17 -6.14
C VAL A 221 -2.82 -0.73 -6.15
N PRO A 222 -1.70 -0.41 -6.82
CA PRO A 222 -0.49 -1.24 -6.77
C PRO A 222 0.08 -1.36 -5.35
N GLN A 223 -0.01 -0.33 -4.51
CA GLN A 223 0.39 -0.40 -3.10
C GLN A 223 -0.42 -1.46 -2.33
N PHE A 224 -1.74 -1.44 -2.45
CA PHE A 224 -2.63 -2.42 -1.83
C PHE A 224 -2.35 -3.83 -2.35
N LEU A 225 -2.25 -3.99 -3.67
CA LEU A 225 -2.00 -5.28 -4.31
C LEU A 225 -0.63 -5.86 -3.95
N ALA A 226 0.41 -5.02 -3.80
CA ALA A 226 1.70 -5.45 -3.30
C ALA A 226 1.62 -5.96 -1.86
N SER A 227 0.78 -5.35 -1.01
CA SER A 227 0.53 -5.82 0.36
C SER A 227 -0.10 -7.22 0.36
N VAL A 228 -1.13 -7.43 -0.46
CA VAL A 228 -1.80 -8.73 -0.58
C VAL A 228 -0.84 -9.78 -1.15
N GLN A 229 -0.11 -9.44 -2.20
CA GLN A 229 0.89 -10.34 -2.80
C GLN A 229 1.97 -10.76 -1.80
N THR A 230 2.44 -9.85 -0.93
CA THR A 230 3.42 -10.16 0.12
C THR A 230 2.90 -11.26 1.04
N MET A 231 1.62 -11.22 1.42
CA MET A 231 1.00 -12.24 2.29
C MET A 231 0.81 -13.60 1.58
N GLU A 232 0.74 -13.60 0.25
CA GLU A 232 0.51 -14.82 -0.56
C GLU A 232 1.79 -15.58 -0.89
N ILE A 233 2.97 -14.92 -0.89
CA ILE A 233 4.26 -15.50 -1.31
C ILE A 233 5.11 -16.07 -0.17
N VAL A 234 4.71 -15.86 1.08
CA VAL A 234 5.41 -16.39 2.26
C VAL A 234 4.47 -17.24 3.12
N PRO A 235 5.00 -18.16 3.94
CA PRO A 235 4.21 -18.88 4.94
C PRO A 235 3.57 -17.93 5.96
N SER A 236 2.43 -18.31 6.54
CA SER A 236 1.66 -17.45 7.45
C SER A 236 2.45 -16.94 8.66
N PHE A 237 3.35 -17.77 9.20
CA PHE A 237 4.21 -17.39 10.33
C PHE A 237 5.30 -16.38 9.97
N ALA A 238 5.63 -16.20 8.68
CA ALA A 238 6.63 -15.25 8.18
C ALA A 238 6.02 -13.96 7.61
N VAL A 239 4.69 -13.84 7.53
CA VAL A 239 3.98 -12.70 6.93
C VAL A 239 4.37 -11.38 7.60
N GLY A 240 4.39 -11.32 8.93
CA GLY A 240 4.77 -10.11 9.66
C GLY A 240 6.17 -9.60 9.29
N SER A 241 7.14 -10.52 9.20
CA SER A 241 8.51 -10.21 8.82
C SER A 241 8.63 -9.77 7.35
N ALA A 242 7.86 -10.37 6.44
CA ALA A 242 7.85 -10.00 5.02
C ALA A 242 7.20 -8.62 4.80
N VAL A 243 6.10 -8.33 5.49
CA VAL A 243 5.46 -7.00 5.49
C VAL A 243 6.40 -5.95 6.09
N GLY A 244 7.14 -6.32 7.16
CA GLY A 244 8.16 -5.47 7.76
C GLY A 244 9.29 -5.12 6.79
N LEU A 245 9.84 -6.10 6.06
CA LEU A 245 10.86 -5.86 5.03
C LEU A 245 10.34 -4.93 3.94
N ARG A 246 9.15 -5.23 3.41
CA ARG A 246 8.52 -4.42 2.36
C ARG A 246 8.31 -2.98 2.83
N GLY A 247 7.76 -2.78 4.04
CA GLY A 247 7.55 -1.45 4.60
C GLY A 247 8.86 -0.69 4.82
N PHE A 248 9.88 -1.35 5.38
CA PHE A 248 11.22 -0.78 5.54
C PHE A 248 11.78 -0.28 4.19
N MET A 249 11.76 -1.13 3.16
CA MET A 249 12.24 -0.78 1.83
C MET A 249 11.46 0.39 1.24
N SER A 250 10.14 0.39 1.36
CA SER A 250 9.27 1.42 0.79
C SER A 250 9.50 2.79 1.42
N TYR A 251 9.61 2.86 2.75
CA TYR A 251 9.81 4.13 3.44
C TYR A 251 11.25 4.64 3.33
N ILE A 252 12.25 3.78 3.57
CA ILE A 252 13.65 4.22 3.57
C ILE A 252 14.13 4.56 2.17
N PHE A 253 13.82 3.71 1.20
CA PHE A 253 14.28 3.95 -0.18
C PHE A 253 13.22 4.66 -1.01
N GLY A 254 11.97 4.18 -1.03
CA GLY A 254 10.93 4.72 -1.89
C GLY A 254 10.55 6.16 -1.54
N ALA A 255 10.18 6.43 -0.29
CA ALA A 255 9.82 7.78 0.13
C ALA A 255 11.01 8.75 0.01
N SER A 256 12.23 8.31 0.40
CA SER A 256 13.43 9.16 0.30
C SER A 256 13.80 9.48 -1.16
N LEU A 257 13.68 8.52 -2.09
CA LEU A 257 13.88 8.78 -3.53
C LEU A 257 12.81 9.75 -4.07
N GLY A 258 11.55 9.56 -3.66
CA GLY A 258 10.45 10.44 -4.08
C GLY A 258 10.55 11.85 -3.54
N THR A 259 11.06 12.04 -2.34
CA THR A 259 11.17 13.37 -1.73
C THR A 259 12.51 14.04 -1.99
N SER A 260 13.60 13.42 -1.52
CA SER A 260 14.93 14.05 -1.52
C SER A 260 15.60 14.01 -2.89
N LEU A 261 15.59 12.85 -3.57
CA LEU A 261 16.23 12.74 -4.88
C LEU A 261 15.45 13.56 -5.94
N PHE A 262 14.13 13.63 -5.81
CA PHE A 262 13.33 14.50 -6.68
C PHE A 262 13.78 15.96 -6.56
N GLY A 263 13.96 16.46 -5.33
CA GLY A 263 14.48 17.81 -5.10
C GLY A 263 15.84 18.04 -5.73
N VAL A 264 16.78 17.12 -5.54
CA VAL A 264 18.11 17.21 -6.18
C VAL A 264 18.02 17.24 -7.70
N MET A 265 17.10 16.45 -8.29
CA MET A 265 16.88 16.47 -9.74
C MET A 265 16.27 17.78 -10.21
N VAL A 266 15.36 18.36 -9.44
CA VAL A 266 14.79 19.71 -9.74
C VAL A 266 15.87 20.79 -9.65
N ASP A 267 16.73 20.73 -8.65
CA ASP A 267 17.83 21.72 -8.51
C ASP A 267 18.84 21.65 -9.66
N LYS A 268 19.16 20.44 -10.14
CA LYS A 268 20.16 20.24 -11.18
C LYS A 268 19.63 20.38 -12.61
N MET A 269 18.40 19.92 -12.87
CA MET A 269 17.84 19.78 -14.21
C MET A 269 16.49 20.50 -14.38
N GLY A 270 16.10 21.29 -13.37
CA GLY A 270 14.78 21.88 -13.33
C GLY A 270 13.67 20.85 -13.13
N TRP A 271 12.44 21.28 -13.17
CA TRP A 271 11.25 20.43 -12.97
C TRP A 271 11.17 19.21 -13.93
N HIS A 272 11.76 19.34 -15.12
CA HIS A 272 11.86 18.22 -16.07
C HIS A 272 12.60 17.03 -15.46
N GLY A 273 13.68 17.27 -14.71
CA GLY A 273 14.45 16.22 -14.03
C GLY A 273 13.62 15.45 -13.01
N GLY A 274 12.80 16.15 -12.22
CA GLY A 274 11.88 15.52 -11.28
C GLY A 274 10.86 14.61 -11.98
N PHE A 275 10.24 15.07 -13.07
CA PHE A 275 9.30 14.26 -13.84
C PHE A 275 9.97 13.05 -14.50
N TYR A 276 11.18 13.18 -15.04
CA TYR A 276 11.94 12.06 -15.58
C TYR A 276 12.26 11.02 -14.51
N LEU A 277 12.57 11.43 -13.29
CA LEU A 277 12.78 10.53 -12.16
C LEU A 277 11.52 9.72 -11.85
N LEU A 278 10.36 10.37 -11.76
CA LEU A 278 9.08 9.67 -11.51
C LEU A 278 8.74 8.71 -12.65
N MET A 279 8.91 9.13 -13.90
CA MET A 279 8.66 8.26 -15.07
C MET A 279 9.59 7.05 -15.07
N GLY A 280 10.88 7.22 -14.77
CA GLY A 280 11.84 6.14 -14.62
C GLY A 280 11.42 5.17 -13.50
N GLY A 281 10.94 5.70 -12.38
CA GLY A 281 10.41 4.90 -11.29
C GLY A 281 9.18 4.08 -11.68
N ILE A 282 8.27 4.65 -12.47
CA ILE A 282 7.10 3.92 -12.97
C ILE A 282 7.55 2.74 -13.87
N VAL A 283 8.51 2.96 -14.76
CA VAL A 283 9.04 1.90 -15.64
C VAL A 283 9.68 0.79 -14.80
N CYS A 284 10.50 1.14 -13.80
CA CYS A 284 11.07 0.17 -12.87
C CYS A 284 9.98 -0.59 -12.09
N CYS A 285 8.93 0.11 -11.63
CA CYS A 285 7.80 -0.52 -10.96
C CYS A 285 7.12 -1.57 -11.86
N ILE A 286 6.83 -1.23 -13.12
CA ILE A 286 6.23 -2.15 -14.09
C ILE A 286 7.11 -3.38 -14.29
N LEU A 287 8.43 -3.21 -14.41
CA LEU A 287 9.38 -4.32 -14.51
C LEU A 287 9.31 -5.25 -13.30
N PHE A 288 9.36 -4.70 -12.08
CA PHE A 288 9.28 -5.50 -10.86
C PHE A 288 7.89 -6.13 -10.65
N CYS A 289 6.81 -5.49 -11.05
CA CYS A 289 5.47 -6.10 -11.11
C CYS A 289 5.47 -7.32 -12.03
N TYR A 290 6.09 -7.23 -13.21
CA TYR A 290 6.19 -8.34 -14.14
C TYR A 290 7.03 -9.50 -13.55
N LEU A 291 8.17 -9.21 -12.94
CA LEU A 291 9.02 -10.22 -12.28
C LEU A 291 8.28 -10.90 -11.11
N SER A 292 7.58 -10.12 -10.29
CA SER A 292 6.76 -10.63 -9.18
C SER A 292 5.60 -11.49 -9.69
N HIS A 293 4.97 -11.09 -10.81
CA HIS A 293 3.92 -11.89 -11.43
C HIS A 293 4.44 -13.26 -11.89
N ARG A 294 5.57 -13.28 -12.59
CA ARG A 294 6.20 -14.54 -13.02
C ARG A 294 6.56 -15.43 -11.84
N GLY A 295 7.18 -14.86 -10.80
CA GLY A 295 7.52 -15.60 -9.60
C GLY A 295 6.29 -16.18 -8.86
N ALA A 296 5.17 -15.47 -8.86
CA ALA A 296 3.93 -15.99 -8.27
C ALA A 296 3.34 -17.15 -9.09
N LEU A 297 3.44 -17.10 -10.42
CA LEU A 297 3.02 -18.21 -11.29
C LEU A 297 3.88 -19.46 -11.08
N GLU A 298 5.19 -19.30 -10.95
CA GLU A 298 6.11 -20.41 -10.65
C GLU A 298 5.75 -21.07 -9.30
N LEU A 299 5.44 -20.28 -8.27
CA LEU A 299 5.01 -20.80 -6.97
C LEU A 299 3.64 -21.51 -7.05
N GLU A 300 2.70 -20.99 -7.83
CA GLU A 300 1.41 -21.64 -8.05
C GLU A 300 1.57 -23.01 -8.73
N GLN A 301 2.44 -23.09 -9.73
CA GLN A 301 2.75 -24.36 -10.42
C GLN A 301 3.41 -25.38 -9.48
N GLN A 302 4.40 -24.95 -8.69
CA GLN A 302 5.06 -25.82 -7.71
C GLN A 302 4.07 -26.37 -6.69
N ARG A 303 3.17 -25.54 -6.14
CA ARG A 303 2.13 -25.98 -5.21
C ARG A 303 1.20 -27.05 -5.81
N LYS A 304 0.77 -26.87 -7.06
CA LYS A 304 -0.07 -27.83 -7.77
C LYS A 304 0.64 -29.18 -7.97
N ILE A 305 1.93 -29.17 -8.29
CA ILE A 305 2.72 -30.41 -8.45
C ILE A 305 2.80 -31.14 -7.10
N THR A 306 3.14 -30.42 -6.03
CA THR A 306 3.22 -31.01 -4.68
C THR A 306 1.88 -31.59 -4.23
N GLU A 307 0.77 -30.86 -4.40
CA GLU A 307 -0.58 -31.34 -4.09
C GLU A 307 -0.94 -32.62 -4.89
N GLN A 308 -0.54 -32.71 -6.15
CA GLN A 308 -0.76 -33.91 -6.98
C GLN A 308 0.10 -35.11 -6.52
N GLU A 309 1.33 -34.86 -6.11
CA GLU A 309 2.23 -35.90 -5.58
C GLU A 309 1.70 -36.44 -4.23
N GLU A 310 1.28 -35.55 -3.31
CA GLU A 310 0.68 -35.94 -2.03
C GLU A 310 -0.61 -36.75 -2.24
N ALA A 311 -1.46 -36.35 -3.17
CA ALA A 311 -2.68 -37.09 -3.50
C ALA A 311 -2.37 -38.47 -4.10
N ARG A 312 -1.33 -38.61 -4.92
CA ARG A 312 -0.87 -39.91 -5.47
C ARG A 312 -0.36 -40.84 -4.38
N LEU A 313 0.45 -40.31 -3.45
CA LEU A 313 0.98 -41.09 -2.32
C LEU A 313 -0.13 -41.57 -1.42
N ALA A 314 -1.08 -40.69 -1.08
CA ALA A 314 -2.24 -41.06 -0.26
C ALA A 314 -3.13 -42.16 -0.89
N LEU A 315 -3.24 -42.19 -2.24
CA LEU A 315 -3.94 -43.24 -2.97
C LEU A 315 -3.17 -44.56 -3.00
N ALA A 316 -1.83 -44.50 -3.04
CA ALA A 316 -0.96 -45.68 -3.01
C ALA A 316 -0.94 -46.34 -1.61
N ASP A 317 -0.99 -45.54 -0.54
CA ASP A 317 -1.04 -46.04 0.85
C ASP A 317 -2.43 -46.62 1.22
N ALA A 318 -3.48 -46.33 0.45
CA ALA A 318 -4.84 -46.83 0.67
C ALA A 318 -5.15 -48.14 -0.09
N GLN A 319 -4.23 -48.59 -0.93
CA GLN A 319 -4.28 -49.90 -1.66
C GLN A 319 -3.42 -50.95 -0.98
#